data_a421c93f1e6e7a43a79b82fc82c915f0
#
_entry.id   a421c93f1e6e7a43a79b82fc82c915f0
#
_cell.length_a   1.000
_cell.length_b   1.000
_cell.length_c   1.000
_cell.angle_alpha   90.00
_cell.angle_beta   90.00
_cell.angle_gamma   90.00
#
_symmetry.space_group_name_H-M   'P 1'
#
loop_
_entity.id
_entity.type
_entity.pdbx_description
1 polymer ?
#
loop_
_entity_poly.entity_id
_entity_poly.type
_entity_poly.pdbx_seq_one_letter_code
_entity_poly.pdbx_strand_id
1 'polypeptide(L)'
;MIEVKEITVRYGGITALDRVSLTIPDGKMISIVGANGAGKSTAINAISGMVPLSGGEIFFEGRRLAPSPHLIARQGIVQVPEGRKIFSSVTVKENLLLGAYTIHDRGRIEANLKKVYRIFPILEQRQSQPGGTLSGGEQQMLAIARGLMSEPRTLLLDEPSLGLAPILVLGIFKMIESLHQDGLTILLVEQNAQKALTIADYAYVLETGRIVAEGEGRKIAEDPVVKKAYLGIEE
;
A
#
# COMPACT_ATOMS: atom_id res chain seq x y z
N MET A 1 10.41 8.85 -7.64
CA MET A 1 9.87 9.67 -6.52
C MET A 1 8.47 10.14 -6.86
N ILE A 2 7.52 10.04 -5.89
CA ILE A 2 6.17 10.62 -5.97
C ILE A 2 6.12 11.86 -5.08
N GLU A 3 5.60 12.98 -5.61
CA GLU A 3 5.37 14.21 -4.86
C GLU A 3 3.88 14.54 -4.90
N VAL A 4 3.29 14.69 -3.73
CA VAL A 4 1.90 15.11 -3.54
C VAL A 4 1.92 16.55 -3.03
N LYS A 5 1.25 17.48 -3.76
CA LYS A 5 1.30 18.92 -3.48
C LYS A 5 -0.10 19.46 -3.23
N GLU A 6 -0.38 19.79 -1.98
CA GLU A 6 -1.60 20.43 -1.48
C GLU A 6 -2.90 19.79 -2.01
N ILE A 7 -2.94 18.44 -2.08
CA ILE A 7 -4.12 17.78 -2.60
C ILE A 7 -5.32 17.96 -1.68
N THR A 8 -6.44 18.24 -2.31
CA THR A 8 -7.75 18.29 -1.67
C THR A 8 -8.67 17.28 -2.33
N VAL A 9 -9.35 16.46 -1.54
CA VAL A 9 -10.34 15.50 -2.02
C VAL A 9 -11.66 15.71 -1.27
N ARG A 10 -12.76 15.75 -2.03
CA ARG A 10 -14.11 15.94 -1.48
C ARG A 10 -15.06 14.86 -1.96
N TYR A 11 -15.89 14.38 -1.06
CA TYR A 11 -17.02 13.50 -1.34
C TYR A 11 -18.32 14.24 -0.99
N GLY A 12 -18.97 14.80 -2.01
CA GLY A 12 -20.11 15.71 -1.79
C GLY A 12 -19.71 16.91 -0.94
N GLY A 13 -20.36 17.06 0.22
CA GLY A 13 -20.08 18.14 1.17
C GLY A 13 -18.91 17.87 2.14
N ILE A 14 -18.34 16.67 2.14
CA ILE A 14 -17.30 16.28 3.09
C ILE A 14 -15.92 16.45 2.45
N THR A 15 -15.03 17.19 3.10
CA THR A 15 -13.62 17.29 2.73
C THR A 15 -12.86 16.16 3.43
N ALA A 16 -12.46 15.14 2.65
CA ALA A 16 -11.72 13.98 3.16
C ALA A 16 -10.21 14.22 3.24
N LEU A 17 -9.66 15.07 2.36
CA LEU A 17 -8.28 15.58 2.43
C LEU A 17 -8.31 17.10 2.20
N ASP A 18 -7.58 17.83 3.01
CA ASP A 18 -7.47 19.28 2.93
C ASP A 18 -6.00 19.71 2.84
N ARG A 19 -5.57 20.07 1.62
CA ARG A 19 -4.22 20.53 1.28
C ARG A 19 -3.10 19.65 1.80
N VAL A 20 -3.25 18.33 1.64
CA VAL A 20 -2.25 17.35 2.05
C VAL A 20 -1.06 17.38 1.10
N SER A 21 0.15 17.50 1.67
CA SER A 21 1.42 17.41 0.93
C SER A 21 2.29 16.33 1.54
N LEU A 22 2.85 15.44 0.72
CA LEU A 22 3.78 14.40 1.15
C LEU A 22 4.70 13.99 0.01
N THR A 23 5.81 13.35 0.35
CA THR A 23 6.78 12.85 -0.60
C THR A 23 7.07 11.37 -0.35
N ILE A 24 7.19 10.60 -1.44
CA ILE A 24 7.58 9.19 -1.42
C ILE A 24 8.84 9.07 -2.27
N PRO A 25 10.04 9.13 -1.66
CA PRO A 25 11.31 8.97 -2.36
C PRO A 25 11.49 7.53 -2.87
N ASP A 26 12.22 7.37 -3.97
CA ASP A 26 12.50 6.04 -4.52
C ASP A 26 13.31 5.20 -3.52
N GLY A 27 12.99 3.91 -3.44
CA GLY A 27 13.62 2.96 -2.54
C GLY A 27 13.34 3.20 -1.05
N LYS A 28 12.36 4.05 -0.70
CA LYS A 28 11.98 4.33 0.69
C LYS A 28 10.64 3.69 1.05
N MET A 29 10.50 3.36 2.33
CA MET A 29 9.24 2.97 2.94
C MET A 29 8.66 4.16 3.68
N ILE A 30 7.54 4.65 3.17
CA ILE A 30 6.79 5.75 3.77
C ILE A 30 5.53 5.19 4.40
N SER A 31 5.20 5.61 5.63
CA SER A 31 3.95 5.23 6.27
C SER A 31 3.01 6.41 6.45
N ILE A 32 1.72 6.18 6.22
CA ILE A 32 0.65 7.09 6.65
C ILE A 32 -0.14 6.39 7.74
N VAL A 33 -0.11 6.96 8.93
CA VAL A 33 -0.85 6.45 10.09
C VAL A 33 -1.91 7.45 10.54
N GLY A 34 -2.93 6.97 11.25
CA GLY A 34 -4.02 7.81 11.76
C GLY A 34 -5.25 6.97 12.09
N ALA A 35 -6.19 7.57 12.79
CA ALA A 35 -7.45 6.94 13.17
C ALA A 35 -8.31 6.55 11.95
N ASN A 36 -9.34 5.73 12.18
CA ASN A 36 -10.34 5.45 11.15
C ASN A 36 -11.06 6.75 10.76
N GLY A 37 -11.24 6.94 9.45
CA GLY A 37 -11.83 8.18 8.91
C GLY A 37 -10.86 9.36 8.80
N ALA A 38 -9.58 9.22 9.17
CA ALA A 38 -8.58 10.29 9.05
C ALA A 38 -8.28 10.72 7.60
N GLY A 39 -8.64 9.90 6.59
CA GLY A 39 -8.39 10.17 5.18
C GLY A 39 -7.29 9.30 4.56
N LYS A 40 -6.75 8.31 5.28
CA LYS A 40 -5.63 7.45 4.83
C LYS A 40 -5.91 6.77 3.48
N SER A 41 -7.01 6.01 3.40
CA SER A 41 -7.39 5.33 2.15
C SER A 41 -7.74 6.33 1.03
N THR A 42 -8.23 7.53 1.37
CA THR A 42 -8.43 8.60 0.39
C THR A 42 -7.10 9.09 -0.17
N ALA A 43 -6.07 9.23 0.65
CA ALA A 43 -4.74 9.66 0.18
C ALA A 43 -4.13 8.64 -0.79
N ILE A 44 -4.16 7.35 -0.46
CA ILE A 44 -3.64 6.28 -1.33
C ILE A 44 -4.47 6.16 -2.62
N ASN A 45 -5.82 6.31 -2.54
CA ASN A 45 -6.71 6.30 -3.69
C ASN A 45 -6.51 7.52 -4.61
N ALA A 46 -6.15 8.67 -4.06
CA ALA A 46 -5.78 9.85 -4.84
C ALA A 46 -4.48 9.63 -5.62
N ILE A 47 -3.45 9.05 -4.97
CA ILE A 47 -2.16 8.73 -5.61
C ILE A 47 -2.34 7.71 -6.73
N SER A 48 -3.18 6.71 -6.55
CA SER A 48 -3.47 5.69 -7.58
C SER A 48 -4.48 6.15 -8.64
N GLY A 49 -5.02 7.37 -8.54
CA GLY A 49 -5.99 7.91 -9.49
C GLY A 49 -7.40 7.32 -9.39
N MET A 50 -7.69 6.59 -8.31
CA MET A 50 -9.01 6.00 -8.06
C MET A 50 -10.05 7.04 -7.64
N VAL A 51 -9.62 8.18 -7.11
CA VAL A 51 -10.49 9.30 -6.75
C VAL A 51 -9.97 10.59 -7.37
N PRO A 52 -10.87 11.48 -7.85
CA PRO A 52 -10.47 12.75 -8.43
C PRO A 52 -10.02 13.73 -7.35
N LEU A 53 -9.05 14.58 -7.69
CA LEU A 53 -8.65 15.71 -6.87
C LEU A 53 -9.62 16.88 -7.08
N SER A 54 -10.01 17.54 -5.97
CA SER A 54 -10.72 18.84 -5.99
C SER A 54 -9.74 20.01 -6.03
N GLY A 55 -8.46 19.78 -5.70
CA GLY A 55 -7.38 20.76 -5.75
C GLY A 55 -6.03 20.10 -5.56
N GLY A 56 -4.96 20.82 -5.85
CA GLY A 56 -3.59 20.30 -5.76
C GLY A 56 -3.19 19.42 -6.94
N GLU A 57 -2.00 18.84 -6.87
CA GLU A 57 -1.40 18.07 -7.96
C GLU A 57 -0.54 16.93 -7.40
N ILE A 58 -0.39 15.86 -8.18
CA ILE A 58 0.51 14.76 -7.88
C ILE A 58 1.50 14.60 -9.03
N PHE A 59 2.77 14.44 -8.70
CA PHE A 59 3.85 14.27 -9.66
C PHE A 59 4.53 12.91 -9.44
N PHE A 60 4.94 12.29 -10.52
CA PHE A 60 5.81 11.13 -10.53
C PHE A 60 7.01 11.41 -11.44
N GLU A 61 8.22 11.33 -10.91
CA GLU A 61 9.46 11.66 -11.63
C GLU A 61 9.42 13.06 -12.27
N GLY A 62 8.89 14.05 -11.55
CA GLY A 62 8.77 15.43 -12.00
C GLY A 62 7.66 15.66 -13.06
N ARG A 63 6.91 14.64 -13.45
CA ARG A 63 5.78 14.75 -14.40
C ARG A 63 4.47 14.63 -13.65
N ARG A 64 3.53 15.52 -13.97
CA ARG A 64 2.17 15.45 -13.39
C ARG A 64 1.52 14.11 -13.75
N LEU A 65 1.01 13.41 -12.74
CA LEU A 65 0.25 12.18 -12.92
C LEU A 65 -1.12 12.49 -13.57
N ALA A 66 -1.44 11.76 -14.63
CA ALA A 66 -2.79 11.76 -15.17
C ALA A 66 -3.74 11.04 -14.20
N PRO A 67 -4.95 11.53 -13.93
CA PRO A 67 -5.91 10.91 -13.03
C PRO A 67 -6.57 9.68 -13.69
N SER A 68 -5.77 8.65 -13.97
CA SER A 68 -6.20 7.45 -14.68
C SER A 68 -5.48 6.22 -14.10
N PRO A 69 -6.20 5.37 -13.33
CA PRO A 69 -5.59 4.25 -12.60
C PRO A 69 -4.76 3.31 -13.49
N HIS A 70 -5.24 3.01 -14.70
CA HIS A 70 -4.54 2.11 -15.61
C HIS A 70 -3.25 2.72 -16.18
N LEU A 71 -3.20 4.06 -16.39
CA LEU A 71 -1.98 4.75 -16.82
C LEU A 71 -0.98 4.85 -15.67
N ILE A 72 -1.45 5.09 -14.45
CA ILE A 72 -0.64 5.11 -13.24
C ILE A 72 -0.01 3.73 -12.99
N ALA A 73 -0.80 2.66 -13.11
CA ALA A 73 -0.28 1.30 -12.97
C ALA A 73 0.78 0.96 -14.03
N ARG A 74 0.62 1.42 -15.27
CA ARG A 74 1.64 1.26 -16.34
C ARG A 74 2.93 2.02 -16.07
N GLN A 75 2.90 3.07 -15.24
CA GLN A 75 4.11 3.77 -14.79
C GLN A 75 4.80 3.04 -13.62
N GLY A 76 4.21 1.93 -13.14
CA GLY A 76 4.77 1.12 -12.07
C GLY A 76 4.30 1.53 -10.67
N ILE A 77 3.24 2.33 -10.54
CA ILE A 77 2.61 2.63 -9.26
C ILE A 77 1.40 1.71 -9.11
N VAL A 78 1.49 0.73 -8.20
CA VAL A 78 0.49 -0.33 -8.06
C VAL A 78 -0.09 -0.34 -6.66
N GLN A 79 -1.41 -0.32 -6.56
CA GLN A 79 -2.13 -0.37 -5.28
C GLN A 79 -2.63 -1.79 -4.99
N VAL A 80 -2.41 -2.23 -3.76
CA VAL A 80 -3.12 -3.33 -3.12
C VAL A 80 -4.16 -2.71 -2.17
N PRO A 81 -5.44 -2.69 -2.55
CA PRO A 81 -6.46 -2.03 -1.76
C PRO A 81 -6.85 -2.83 -0.53
N GLU A 82 -7.48 -2.16 0.43
CA GLU A 82 -8.11 -2.78 1.59
C GLU A 82 -9.12 -3.87 1.18
N GLY A 83 -9.27 -4.89 2.03
CA GLY A 83 -10.23 -5.97 1.84
C GLY A 83 -9.79 -6.99 0.78
N ARG A 84 -8.48 -7.10 0.51
CA ARG A 84 -7.83 -8.13 -0.32
C ARG A 84 -8.19 -8.05 -1.81
N LYS A 85 -9.45 -7.83 -2.18
CA LYS A 85 -9.99 -7.68 -3.55
C LYS A 85 -9.42 -8.70 -4.55
N ILE A 86 -9.37 -9.98 -4.14
CA ILE A 86 -8.98 -11.10 -5.01
C ILE A 86 -10.15 -11.55 -5.89
N PHE A 87 -9.85 -12.25 -6.98
CA PHE A 87 -10.84 -12.92 -7.80
C PHE A 87 -11.13 -14.30 -7.22
N SER A 88 -12.22 -14.42 -6.47
CA SER A 88 -12.52 -15.62 -5.66
C SER A 88 -12.81 -16.87 -6.48
N SER A 89 -13.36 -16.73 -7.69
CA SER A 89 -13.78 -17.82 -8.56
C SER A 89 -12.67 -18.41 -9.43
N VAL A 90 -11.56 -17.72 -9.58
CA VAL A 90 -10.41 -18.20 -10.36
C VAL A 90 -9.30 -18.70 -9.45
N THR A 91 -8.40 -19.51 -10.00
CA THR A 91 -7.29 -20.11 -9.24
C THR A 91 -6.28 -19.08 -8.73
N VAL A 92 -5.47 -19.48 -7.76
CA VAL A 92 -4.32 -18.67 -7.29
C VAL A 92 -3.42 -18.27 -8.45
N LYS A 93 -3.05 -19.23 -9.32
CA LYS A 93 -2.19 -18.94 -10.47
C LYS A 93 -2.84 -17.94 -11.43
N GLU A 94 -4.12 -18.09 -11.73
CA GLU A 94 -4.84 -17.14 -12.59
C GLU A 94 -4.94 -15.74 -11.96
N ASN A 95 -5.19 -15.64 -10.64
CA ASN A 95 -5.12 -14.37 -9.92
C ASN A 95 -3.77 -13.68 -10.11
N LEU A 96 -2.66 -14.42 -9.98
CA LEU A 96 -1.31 -13.91 -10.18
C LEU A 96 -1.10 -13.44 -11.61
N LEU A 97 -1.49 -14.25 -12.61
CA LEU A 97 -1.34 -13.89 -14.02
C LEU A 97 -2.14 -12.64 -14.39
N LEU A 98 -3.32 -12.42 -13.81
CA LEU A 98 -4.08 -11.18 -13.97
C LEU A 98 -3.32 -9.95 -13.46
N GLY A 99 -2.45 -10.10 -12.45
CA GLY A 99 -1.58 -9.03 -11.97
C GLY A 99 -0.54 -8.58 -12.98
N ALA A 100 -0.17 -9.44 -13.92
CA ALA A 100 0.83 -9.15 -14.97
C ALA A 100 0.22 -8.48 -16.22
N TYR A 101 -1.00 -7.94 -16.16
CA TYR A 101 -1.73 -7.44 -17.34
C TYR A 101 -1.02 -6.32 -18.12
N THR A 102 -0.07 -5.63 -17.49
CA THR A 102 0.74 -4.59 -18.12
C THR A 102 1.96 -5.15 -18.86
N ILE A 103 2.30 -6.43 -18.67
CA ILE A 103 3.48 -7.09 -19.21
C ILE A 103 3.04 -8.01 -20.36
N HIS A 104 3.62 -7.83 -21.54
CA HIS A 104 3.29 -8.63 -22.73
C HIS A 104 4.29 -9.74 -23.01
N ASP A 105 5.50 -9.66 -22.43
CA ASP A 105 6.55 -10.66 -22.58
C ASP A 105 6.27 -11.88 -21.69
N ARG A 106 6.03 -13.03 -22.30
CA ARG A 106 5.74 -14.29 -21.60
C ARG A 106 6.89 -14.76 -20.71
N GLY A 107 8.13 -14.57 -21.15
CA GLY A 107 9.32 -14.96 -20.37
C GLY A 107 9.43 -14.14 -19.08
N ARG A 108 9.15 -12.84 -19.16
CA ARG A 108 9.08 -11.97 -17.96
C ARG A 108 7.93 -12.38 -17.02
N ILE A 109 6.75 -12.69 -17.56
CA ILE A 109 5.61 -13.15 -16.74
C ILE A 109 5.98 -14.43 -15.98
N GLU A 110 6.63 -15.41 -16.64
CA GLU A 110 7.07 -16.64 -15.98
C GLU A 110 8.17 -16.39 -14.94
N ALA A 111 9.11 -15.51 -15.23
CA ALA A 111 10.15 -15.11 -14.28
C ALA A 111 9.54 -14.43 -13.02
N ASN A 112 8.57 -13.55 -13.22
CA ASN A 112 7.85 -12.89 -12.13
C ASN A 112 7.05 -13.90 -11.30
N LEU A 113 6.39 -14.84 -11.94
CA LEU A 113 5.65 -15.89 -11.25
C LEU A 113 6.58 -16.72 -10.35
N LYS A 114 7.76 -17.10 -10.85
CA LYS A 114 8.77 -17.81 -10.06
C LYS A 114 9.29 -16.94 -8.90
N LYS A 115 9.52 -15.63 -9.13
CA LYS A 115 9.92 -14.69 -8.07
C LYS A 115 8.86 -14.61 -6.98
N VAL A 116 7.61 -14.45 -7.36
CA VAL A 116 6.47 -14.36 -6.44
C VAL A 116 6.32 -15.66 -5.64
N TYR A 117 6.47 -16.81 -6.25
CA TYR A 117 6.41 -18.10 -5.54
C TYR A 117 7.57 -18.30 -4.54
N ARG A 118 8.75 -17.74 -4.80
CA ARG A 118 9.84 -17.74 -3.80
C ARG A 118 9.50 -16.88 -2.58
N ILE A 119 8.82 -15.75 -2.78
CA ILE A 119 8.37 -14.88 -1.69
C ILE A 119 7.19 -15.51 -0.93
N PHE A 120 6.30 -16.19 -1.64
CA PHE A 120 5.08 -16.80 -1.11
C PHE A 120 4.97 -18.29 -1.49
N PRO A 121 5.77 -19.19 -0.87
CA PRO A 121 5.77 -20.62 -1.25
C PRO A 121 4.41 -21.30 -1.12
N ILE A 122 3.58 -20.84 -0.17
CA ILE A 122 2.22 -21.38 0.02
C ILE A 122 1.33 -21.15 -1.20
N LEU A 123 1.53 -20.07 -1.95
CA LEU A 123 0.75 -19.79 -3.16
C LEU A 123 1.14 -20.73 -4.32
N GLU A 124 2.40 -21.17 -4.39
CA GLU A 124 2.84 -22.21 -5.34
C GLU A 124 2.18 -23.54 -5.02
N GLN A 125 2.20 -23.96 -3.75
CA GLN A 125 1.58 -25.22 -3.30
C GLN A 125 0.07 -25.26 -3.59
N ARG A 126 -0.57 -24.10 -3.59
CA ARG A 126 -2.02 -23.94 -3.79
C ARG A 126 -2.39 -23.36 -5.16
N GLN A 127 -1.47 -23.37 -6.12
CA GLN A 127 -1.63 -22.65 -7.39
C GLN A 127 -2.89 -23.00 -8.18
N SER A 128 -3.39 -24.22 -8.05
CA SER A 128 -4.61 -24.71 -8.72
C SER A 128 -5.89 -24.54 -7.90
N GLN A 129 -5.77 -24.03 -6.65
CA GLN A 129 -6.90 -23.84 -5.75
C GLN A 129 -7.62 -22.51 -6.08
N PRO A 130 -8.96 -22.45 -6.06
CA PRO A 130 -9.69 -21.20 -6.18
C PRO A 130 -9.32 -20.22 -5.08
N GLY A 131 -9.08 -18.94 -5.43
CA GLY A 131 -8.63 -17.92 -4.48
C GLY A 131 -9.58 -17.72 -3.30
N GLY A 132 -10.88 -17.84 -3.52
CA GLY A 132 -11.90 -17.69 -2.48
C GLY A 132 -11.86 -18.76 -1.38
N THR A 133 -11.21 -19.90 -1.61
CA THR A 133 -11.10 -21.00 -0.64
C THR A 133 -9.84 -20.91 0.24
N LEU A 134 -8.98 -19.92 0.00
CA LEU A 134 -7.83 -19.63 0.83
C LEU A 134 -8.24 -19.04 2.19
N SER A 135 -7.41 -19.24 3.22
CA SER A 135 -7.54 -18.51 4.48
C SER A 135 -7.36 -16.99 4.30
N GLY A 136 -7.85 -16.19 5.24
CA GLY A 136 -7.75 -14.75 5.16
C GLY A 136 -6.32 -14.21 4.98
N GLY A 137 -5.34 -14.84 5.65
CA GLY A 137 -3.93 -14.46 5.48
C GLY A 137 -3.36 -14.85 4.13
N GLU A 138 -3.73 -16.03 3.61
CA GLU A 138 -3.32 -16.47 2.27
C GLU A 138 -3.95 -15.61 1.17
N GLN A 139 -5.20 -15.16 1.36
CA GLN A 139 -5.83 -14.21 0.45
C GLN A 139 -5.11 -12.86 0.45
N GLN A 140 -4.63 -12.40 1.60
CA GLN A 140 -3.84 -11.17 1.70
C GLN A 140 -2.49 -11.34 1.00
N MET A 141 -1.81 -12.47 1.22
CA MET A 141 -0.58 -12.80 0.48
C MET A 141 -0.84 -12.82 -1.03
N LEU A 142 -1.94 -13.42 -1.48
CA LEU A 142 -2.32 -13.46 -2.89
C LEU A 142 -2.58 -12.06 -3.46
N ALA A 143 -3.22 -11.17 -2.72
CA ALA A 143 -3.47 -9.79 -3.15
C ALA A 143 -2.15 -9.02 -3.34
N ILE A 144 -1.21 -9.11 -2.39
CA ILE A 144 0.11 -8.48 -2.49
C ILE A 144 0.92 -9.12 -3.62
N ALA A 145 0.96 -10.45 -3.68
CA ALA A 145 1.64 -11.21 -4.72
C ALA A 145 1.16 -10.83 -6.14
N ARG A 146 -0.16 -10.65 -6.32
CA ARG A 146 -0.75 -10.17 -7.57
C ARG A 146 -0.26 -8.77 -7.92
N GLY A 147 -0.14 -7.87 -6.95
CA GLY A 147 0.45 -6.54 -7.17
C GLY A 147 1.90 -6.61 -7.64
N LEU A 148 2.69 -7.53 -7.08
CA LEU A 148 4.10 -7.73 -7.45
C LEU A 148 4.29 -8.31 -8.85
N MET A 149 3.30 -9.02 -9.40
CA MET A 149 3.35 -9.57 -10.75
C MET A 149 3.53 -8.53 -11.85
N SER A 150 3.16 -7.27 -11.61
CA SER A 150 3.34 -6.16 -12.55
C SER A 150 4.73 -5.50 -12.49
N GLU A 151 5.66 -6.01 -11.66
CA GLU A 151 6.98 -5.41 -11.42
C GLU A 151 6.87 -3.92 -10.99
N PRO A 152 6.16 -3.63 -9.89
CA PRO A 152 5.94 -2.25 -9.50
C PRO A 152 7.24 -1.56 -9.11
N ARG A 153 7.35 -0.26 -9.43
CA ARG A 153 8.37 0.65 -8.90
C ARG A 153 7.99 1.17 -7.54
N THR A 154 6.68 1.35 -7.32
CA THR A 154 6.10 1.77 -6.05
C THR A 154 4.88 0.91 -5.76
N LEU A 155 4.87 0.28 -4.59
CA LEU A 155 3.75 -0.51 -4.08
C LEU A 155 3.01 0.28 -3.01
N LEU A 156 1.72 0.50 -3.25
CA LEU A 156 0.82 1.18 -2.33
C LEU A 156 0.01 0.11 -1.59
N LEU A 157 0.14 0.01 -0.27
CA LEU A 157 -0.52 -0.98 0.57
C LEU A 157 -1.53 -0.30 1.49
N ASP A 158 -2.81 -0.62 1.32
CA ASP A 158 -3.90 -0.04 2.12
C ASP A 158 -4.38 -1.05 3.17
N GLU A 159 -4.00 -0.81 4.42
CA GLU A 159 -4.33 -1.62 5.60
C GLU A 159 -4.09 -3.14 5.41
N PRO A 160 -2.88 -3.56 4.98
CA PRO A 160 -2.61 -4.95 4.64
C PRO A 160 -2.72 -5.91 5.83
N SER A 161 -2.70 -5.43 7.06
CA SER A 161 -2.82 -6.24 8.27
C SER A 161 -4.26 -6.37 8.81
N LEU A 162 -5.21 -5.62 8.24
CA LEU A 162 -6.57 -5.54 8.77
C LEU A 162 -7.29 -6.91 8.76
N GLY A 163 -7.89 -7.25 9.91
CA GLY A 163 -8.68 -8.49 10.06
C GLY A 163 -7.86 -9.78 9.98
N LEU A 164 -6.56 -9.72 10.21
CA LEU A 164 -5.69 -10.89 10.30
C LEU A 164 -5.40 -11.28 11.76
N ALA A 165 -5.19 -12.57 11.97
CA ALA A 165 -4.71 -13.07 13.27
C ALA A 165 -3.30 -12.52 13.58
N PRO A 166 -2.93 -12.27 14.86
CA PRO A 166 -1.67 -11.63 15.23
C PRO A 166 -0.40 -12.26 14.65
N ILE A 167 -0.38 -13.58 14.53
CA ILE A 167 0.76 -14.30 13.95
C ILE A 167 0.91 -14.01 12.44
N LEU A 168 -0.20 -13.86 11.72
CA LEU A 168 -0.20 -13.53 10.29
C LEU A 168 0.20 -12.07 10.05
N VAL A 169 -0.23 -11.17 10.94
CA VAL A 169 0.19 -9.76 10.91
C VAL A 169 1.71 -9.66 10.95
N LEU A 170 2.37 -10.38 11.88
CA LEU A 170 3.83 -10.41 11.95
C LEU A 170 4.48 -10.91 10.64
N GLY A 171 3.89 -11.93 10.03
CA GLY A 171 4.36 -12.46 8.74
C GLY A 171 4.25 -11.44 7.60
N ILE A 172 3.12 -10.72 7.52
CA ILE A 172 2.90 -9.68 6.50
C ILE A 172 3.91 -8.53 6.68
N PHE A 173 4.11 -8.03 7.90
CA PHE A 173 5.08 -6.94 8.14
C PHE A 173 6.51 -7.35 7.80
N LYS A 174 6.95 -8.57 8.19
CA LYS A 174 8.27 -9.09 7.82
C LYS A 174 8.45 -9.20 6.31
N MET A 175 7.41 -9.62 5.60
CA MET A 175 7.44 -9.70 4.14
C MET A 175 7.53 -8.30 3.52
N ILE A 176 6.77 -7.30 4.03
CA ILE A 176 6.85 -5.91 3.57
C ILE A 176 8.26 -5.35 3.79
N GLU A 177 8.87 -5.59 4.96
CA GLU A 177 10.27 -5.22 5.23
C GLU A 177 11.24 -5.87 4.25
N SER A 178 11.08 -7.16 3.94
CA SER A 178 11.94 -7.84 2.96
C SER A 178 11.81 -7.24 1.57
N LEU A 179 10.60 -6.91 1.13
CA LEU A 179 10.39 -6.24 -0.17
C LEU A 179 11.05 -4.85 -0.22
N HIS A 180 10.99 -4.11 0.88
CA HIS A 180 11.67 -2.82 1.01
C HIS A 180 13.20 -2.98 0.97
N GLN A 181 13.76 -3.95 1.69
CA GLN A 181 15.20 -4.26 1.68
C GLN A 181 15.69 -4.67 0.28
N ASP A 182 14.83 -5.29 -0.53
CA ASP A 182 15.08 -5.59 -1.95
C ASP A 182 15.01 -4.34 -2.85
N GLY A 183 14.78 -3.14 -2.29
CA GLY A 183 14.80 -1.85 -2.98
C GLY A 183 13.43 -1.38 -3.50
N LEU A 184 12.34 -2.06 -3.17
CA LEU A 184 11.01 -1.62 -3.57
C LEU A 184 10.59 -0.37 -2.79
N THR A 185 10.09 0.65 -3.51
CA THR A 185 9.45 1.80 -2.89
C THR A 185 8.07 1.39 -2.35
N ILE A 186 7.77 1.71 -1.10
CA ILE A 186 6.51 1.31 -0.46
C ILE A 186 5.84 2.51 0.18
N LEU A 187 4.55 2.71 -0.10
CA LEU A 187 3.67 3.51 0.73
C LEU A 187 2.77 2.56 1.52
N LEU A 188 2.90 2.57 2.83
CA LEU A 188 2.13 1.75 3.75
C LEU A 188 1.11 2.61 4.49
N VAL A 189 -0.17 2.35 4.25
CA VAL A 189 -1.26 2.92 5.04
C VAL A 189 -1.71 1.89 6.06
N GLU A 190 -1.71 2.25 7.33
CA GLU A 190 -2.03 1.31 8.41
C GLU A 190 -2.75 1.99 9.59
N GLN A 191 -3.65 1.22 10.21
CA GLN A 191 -4.23 1.58 11.50
C GLN A 191 -3.32 1.15 12.65
N ASN A 192 -2.57 0.05 12.49
CA ASN A 192 -1.59 -0.38 13.48
C ASN A 192 -0.34 0.52 13.42
N ALA A 193 -0.50 1.73 13.97
CA ALA A 193 0.51 2.78 13.89
C ALA A 193 1.86 2.31 14.46
N GLN A 194 1.89 1.61 15.60
CA GLN A 194 3.12 1.17 16.24
C GLN A 194 3.99 0.31 15.31
N LYS A 195 3.38 -0.69 14.65
CA LYS A 195 4.13 -1.56 13.74
C LYS A 195 4.56 -0.81 12.48
N ALA A 196 3.65 -0.03 11.89
CA ALA A 196 3.93 0.72 10.68
C ALA A 196 5.08 1.72 10.88
N LEU A 197 5.07 2.47 11.98
CA LEU A 197 6.10 3.45 12.33
C LEU A 197 7.46 2.79 12.60
N THR A 198 7.48 1.58 13.18
CA THR A 198 8.73 0.87 13.49
C THR A 198 9.52 0.49 12.24
N ILE A 199 8.84 0.14 11.14
CA ILE A 199 9.48 -0.31 9.90
C ILE A 199 9.65 0.79 8.85
N ALA A 200 8.96 1.92 8.99
CA ALA A 200 9.02 3.01 8.02
C ALA A 200 10.30 3.85 8.15
N ASP A 201 10.89 4.24 7.02
CA ASP A 201 11.95 5.26 6.98
C ASP A 201 11.43 6.62 7.44
N TYR A 202 10.22 6.97 6.98
CA TYR A 202 9.56 8.23 7.28
C TYR A 202 8.05 8.02 7.39
N ALA A 203 7.40 8.83 8.20
CA ALA A 203 5.96 8.68 8.44
C ALA A 203 5.25 10.04 8.47
N TYR A 204 4.00 9.99 8.07
CA TYR A 204 3.03 11.08 8.17
C TYR A 204 1.87 10.64 9.07
N VAL A 205 1.53 11.48 10.05
CA VAL A 205 0.35 11.27 10.90
C VAL A 205 -0.79 12.09 10.32
N LEU A 206 -1.84 11.42 9.90
CA LEU A 206 -3.01 12.03 9.29
C LEU A 206 -4.17 12.08 10.29
N GLU A 207 -4.75 13.25 10.47
CA GLU A 207 -5.93 13.48 11.31
C GLU A 207 -6.91 14.40 10.58
N THR A 208 -8.17 13.95 10.49
CA THR A 208 -9.26 14.72 9.88
C THR A 208 -8.87 15.37 8.53
N GLY A 209 -8.20 14.57 7.68
CA GLY A 209 -7.80 14.99 6.33
C GLY A 209 -6.57 15.90 6.27
N ARG A 210 -5.83 16.09 7.35
CA ARG A 210 -4.63 16.93 7.42
C ARG A 210 -3.45 16.17 8.01
N ILE A 211 -2.23 16.48 7.56
CA ILE A 211 -1.01 16.02 8.22
C ILE A 211 -0.79 16.88 9.47
N VAL A 212 -0.72 16.20 10.63
CA VAL A 212 -0.53 16.86 11.94
C VAL A 212 0.87 16.64 12.51
N ALA A 213 1.57 15.59 12.05
CA ALA A 213 2.96 15.34 12.39
C ALA A 213 3.64 14.56 11.27
N GLU A 214 4.95 14.72 11.13
CA GLU A 214 5.76 13.98 10.18
C GLU A 214 7.21 13.85 10.64
N GLY A 215 7.91 12.82 10.24
CA GLY A 215 9.30 12.60 10.61
C GLY A 215 9.77 11.17 10.38
N GLU A 216 11.00 10.86 10.80
CA GLU A 216 11.51 9.49 10.81
C GLU A 216 10.56 8.58 11.60
N GLY A 217 10.20 7.41 11.05
CA GLY A 217 9.20 6.54 11.64
C GLY A 217 9.41 6.23 13.11
N ARG A 218 10.66 5.87 13.49
CA ARG A 218 11.01 5.59 14.89
C ARG A 218 10.86 6.80 15.81
N LYS A 219 11.24 8.02 15.35
CA LYS A 219 11.08 9.24 16.13
C LYS A 219 9.61 9.59 16.34
N ILE A 220 8.78 9.43 15.31
CA ILE A 220 7.33 9.61 15.43
C ILE A 220 6.73 8.57 16.39
N ALA A 221 7.20 7.32 16.38
CA ALA A 221 6.74 6.29 17.31
C ALA A 221 7.08 6.59 18.78
N GLU A 222 8.12 7.39 19.04
CA GLU A 222 8.56 7.80 20.38
C GLU A 222 7.90 9.11 20.85
N ASP A 223 7.28 9.87 19.95
CA ASP A 223 6.63 11.14 20.28
C ASP A 223 5.48 10.93 21.30
N PRO A 224 5.50 11.61 22.46
CA PRO A 224 4.47 11.42 23.50
C PRO A 224 3.05 11.74 23.03
N VAL A 225 2.90 12.73 22.13
CA VAL A 225 1.59 13.13 21.59
C VAL A 225 1.05 12.04 20.69
N VAL A 226 1.91 11.47 19.81
CA VAL A 226 1.55 10.37 18.92
C VAL A 226 1.27 9.09 19.71
N LYS A 227 2.07 8.78 20.74
CA LYS A 227 1.86 7.65 21.64
C LYS A 227 0.46 7.69 22.26
N LYS A 228 0.12 8.81 22.89
CA LYS A 228 -1.15 8.98 23.56
C LYS A 228 -2.34 8.97 22.60
N ALA A 229 -2.23 9.64 21.45
CA ALA A 229 -3.34 9.78 20.50
C ALA A 229 -3.57 8.54 19.63
N TYR A 230 -2.51 7.80 19.25
CA TYR A 230 -2.59 6.79 18.19
C TYR A 230 -2.03 5.41 18.57
N LEU A 231 -1.23 5.29 19.65
CA LEU A 231 -0.64 4.00 20.06
C LEU A 231 -1.34 3.39 21.27
N GLY A 232 -2.27 4.11 21.93
CA GLY A 232 -3.03 3.60 23.09
C GLY A 232 -2.17 3.33 24.33
N ILE A 233 -1.01 3.97 24.43
CA ILE A 233 -0.11 3.84 25.58
C ILE A 233 -0.38 5.03 26.50
N GLU A 234 -1.11 4.78 27.59
CA GLU A 234 -1.15 5.69 28.75
C GLU A 234 0.12 5.44 29.57
N GLU A 235 0.78 6.52 30.02
CA GLU A 235 1.88 6.45 31.00
C GLU A 235 1.37 6.00 32.37
#